data_44ca977e94d23a3583f763240db51663
#
_entry.id   44ca977e94d23a3583f763240db51663
#
_cell.length_a   1.000
_cell.length_b   1.000
_cell.length_c   1.000
_cell.angle_alpha   90.00
_cell.angle_beta   90.00
_cell.angle_gamma   90.00
#
_symmetry.space_group_name_H-M   'P 1'
#
loop_
_entity.id
_entity.type
_entity.pdbx_description
1 polymer ?
#
loop_
_entity_poly.entity_id
_entity_poly.type
_entity_poly.pdbx_seq_one_letter_code
_entity_poly.pdbx_strand_id
1 'polypeptide(L)'
;MTITNGYATLAEVKSVLRLTDNTDNALLEQAIEGASRRIDGYCNRFFYQTASTAIRLYSNYSYHLTVQDLSSTSITLQTDDDGDGTYETTWSLNTDYILGPTNASLQSRPYTLIQATGGKSFPLFSPPNLPGVQVTAVWGWPSVPDDVREACILLSIRGFARYNAALGVVGFGDMALQVRSVDPDVRDLLQPYRILGLA
;
A
#
# COMPACT_ATOMS: atom_id res chain seq x y z
N MET A 1 -3.42 12.99 18.86
CA MET A 1 -3.74 12.65 17.44
C MET A 1 -3.90 11.14 17.40
N THR A 2 -4.85 10.59 16.68
CA THR A 2 -5.02 9.12 16.63
C THR A 2 -4.34 8.60 15.39
N ILE A 3 -3.58 7.50 15.50
CA ILE A 3 -2.95 6.85 14.33
C ILE A 3 -4.04 6.33 13.40
N THR A 4 -4.00 6.75 12.14
CA THR A 4 -4.91 6.29 11.08
C THR A 4 -4.09 5.62 9.99
N ASN A 5 -4.29 4.32 9.76
CA ASN A 5 -3.52 3.55 8.77
C ASN A 5 -1.99 3.56 9.00
N GLY A 6 -1.55 3.60 10.26
CA GLY A 6 -0.14 3.48 10.61
C GLY A 6 0.37 2.04 10.44
N TYR A 7 1.65 1.89 10.08
CA TYR A 7 2.29 0.59 9.89
C TYR A 7 2.97 0.06 11.14
N ALA A 8 3.10 0.88 12.16
CA ALA A 8 3.52 0.50 13.50
C ALA A 8 2.56 1.06 14.55
N THR A 9 2.52 0.45 15.71
CA THR A 9 1.74 0.93 16.85
C THR A 9 2.57 1.83 17.74
N LEU A 10 1.87 2.71 18.47
CA LEU A 10 2.53 3.54 19.51
C LEU A 10 3.27 2.70 20.55
N ALA A 11 2.69 1.55 20.94
CA ALA A 11 3.29 0.64 21.93
C ALA A 11 4.62 0.04 21.44
N GLU A 12 4.71 -0.36 20.15
CA GLU A 12 5.93 -0.88 19.56
C GLU A 12 7.03 0.17 19.55
N VAL A 13 6.76 1.38 19.10
CA VAL A 13 7.74 2.47 19.07
C VAL A 13 8.20 2.86 20.47
N LYS A 14 7.27 2.97 21.43
CA LYS A 14 7.61 3.23 22.85
C LYS A 14 8.48 2.13 23.44
N SER A 15 8.19 0.87 23.13
CA SER A 15 8.98 -0.27 23.60
C SER A 15 10.44 -0.19 23.15
N VAL A 16 10.68 0.13 21.86
CA VAL A 16 12.04 0.30 21.33
C VAL A 16 12.76 1.50 21.98
N LEU A 17 12.05 2.59 22.18
CA LEU A 17 12.58 3.80 22.85
C LEU A 17 12.69 3.65 24.38
N ARG A 18 12.16 2.57 24.98
CA ARG A 18 12.08 2.32 26.42
C ARG A 18 11.34 3.44 27.17
N LEU A 19 10.32 4.03 26.54
CA LEU A 19 9.49 5.07 27.13
C LEU A 19 8.29 4.45 27.84
N THR A 20 8.09 4.82 29.10
CA THR A 20 6.96 4.32 29.91
C THR A 20 5.90 5.38 30.22
N ASP A 21 6.25 6.66 30.11
CA ASP A 21 5.33 7.78 30.30
C ASP A 21 4.52 8.09 29.02
N ASN A 22 3.58 9.01 29.11
CA ASN A 22 2.68 9.39 28.03
C ASN A 22 2.90 10.81 27.50
N THR A 23 3.97 11.47 27.92
CA THR A 23 4.24 12.89 27.65
C THR A 23 4.37 13.14 26.14
N ASP A 24 5.07 12.23 25.45
CA ASP A 24 5.40 12.39 24.03
C ASP A 24 4.48 11.59 23.09
N ASN A 25 3.40 11.00 23.59
CA ASN A 25 2.53 10.14 22.78
C ASN A 25 2.06 10.84 21.49
N ALA A 26 1.62 12.10 21.56
CA ALA A 26 1.13 12.82 20.41
C ALA A 26 2.21 13.05 19.32
N LEU A 27 3.45 13.31 19.73
CA LEU A 27 4.59 13.46 18.81
C LEU A 27 4.99 12.12 18.19
N LEU A 28 4.95 11.04 18.97
CA LEU A 28 5.21 9.68 18.48
C LEU A 28 4.13 9.24 17.48
N GLU A 29 2.85 9.49 17.76
CA GLU A 29 1.76 9.20 16.82
C GLU A 29 1.95 9.96 15.50
N GLN A 30 2.32 11.24 15.56
CA GLN A 30 2.62 12.05 14.38
C GLN A 30 3.84 11.50 13.59
N ALA A 31 4.87 11.05 14.32
CA ALA A 31 6.04 10.44 13.69
C ALA A 31 5.69 9.13 12.97
N ILE A 32 4.83 8.28 13.56
CA ILE A 32 4.35 7.02 12.98
C ILE A 32 3.54 7.29 11.70
N GLU A 33 2.60 8.23 11.74
CA GLU A 33 1.83 8.61 10.55
C GLU A 33 2.74 9.15 9.43
N GLY A 34 3.66 10.04 9.77
CA GLY A 34 4.63 10.59 8.81
C GLY A 34 5.55 9.53 8.22
N ALA A 35 5.99 8.55 9.02
CA ALA A 35 6.79 7.42 8.56
C ALA A 35 5.99 6.53 7.61
N SER A 36 4.74 6.21 7.94
CA SER A 36 3.86 5.38 7.11
C SER A 36 3.62 6.03 5.74
N ARG A 37 3.33 7.32 5.68
CA ARG A 37 3.14 8.05 4.41
C ARG A 37 4.42 8.14 3.57
N ARG A 38 5.61 8.20 4.21
CA ARG A 38 6.89 8.13 3.50
C ARG A 38 7.11 6.77 2.86
N ILE A 39 6.73 5.70 3.55
CA ILE A 39 6.80 4.33 3.03
C ILE A 39 5.91 4.18 1.82
N ASP A 40 4.65 4.69 1.87
CA ASP A 40 3.75 4.67 0.71
C ASP A 40 4.37 5.37 -0.50
N GLY A 41 4.91 6.57 -0.30
CA GLY A 41 5.55 7.33 -1.37
C GLY A 41 6.80 6.65 -1.93
N TYR A 42 7.59 5.98 -1.09
CA TYR A 42 8.77 5.24 -1.53
C TYR A 42 8.41 3.96 -2.30
N CYS A 43 7.42 3.21 -1.79
CA CYS A 43 7.00 1.95 -2.39
C CYS A 43 6.03 2.14 -3.57
N ASN A 44 5.48 3.35 -3.75
CA ASN A 44 4.42 3.66 -4.71
C ASN A 44 3.18 2.76 -4.53
N ARG A 45 2.87 2.43 -3.28
CA ARG A 45 1.72 1.63 -2.84
C ARG A 45 1.47 1.84 -1.35
N PHE A 46 0.28 1.45 -0.89
CA PHE A 46 -0.06 1.45 0.54
C PHE A 46 -0.23 0.00 1.05
N PHE A 47 0.01 -0.18 2.36
CA PHE A 47 -0.02 -1.51 3.00
C PHE A 47 -1.17 -1.68 3.99
N TYR A 48 -2.04 -0.70 4.14
CA TYR A 48 -3.28 -0.83 4.89
C TYR A 48 -4.42 -1.28 3.99
N GLN A 49 -5.51 -1.77 4.59
CA GLN A 49 -6.74 -2.11 3.87
C GLN A 49 -7.70 -0.92 3.83
N THR A 50 -8.29 -0.68 2.66
CA THR A 50 -9.39 0.29 2.53
C THR A 50 -10.71 -0.34 2.97
N ALA A 51 -11.74 0.49 3.15
CA ALA A 51 -13.10 -0.02 3.08
C ALA A 51 -13.37 -0.59 1.68
N SER A 52 -14.39 -1.48 1.55
CA SER A 52 -14.80 -1.98 0.24
C SER A 52 -15.21 -0.82 -0.67
N THR A 53 -14.48 -0.65 -1.76
CA THR A 53 -14.62 0.51 -2.66
C THR A 53 -14.59 0.07 -4.11
N ALA A 54 -15.48 0.64 -4.93
CA ALA A 54 -15.50 0.41 -6.37
C ALA A 54 -14.46 1.28 -7.08
N ILE A 55 -13.64 0.66 -7.93
CA ILE A 55 -12.72 1.34 -8.83
C ILE A 55 -13.09 0.99 -10.27
N ARG A 56 -13.09 2.00 -11.13
CA ARG A 56 -13.34 1.85 -12.56
C ARG A 56 -12.02 1.84 -13.31
N LEU A 57 -11.89 0.90 -14.25
CA LEU A 57 -10.63 0.60 -14.93
C LEU A 57 -10.84 0.50 -16.43
N TYR A 58 -9.88 1.04 -17.20
CA TYR A 58 -9.72 0.72 -18.60
C TYR A 58 -8.95 -0.58 -18.76
N SER A 59 -9.43 -1.46 -19.61
CA SER A 59 -8.70 -2.66 -19.97
C SER A 59 -7.83 -2.40 -21.20
N ASN A 60 -6.53 -2.66 -21.08
CA ASN A 60 -5.57 -2.55 -22.19
C ASN A 60 -5.42 -3.88 -22.96
N TYR A 61 -5.90 -4.99 -22.38
CA TYR A 61 -5.80 -6.34 -22.94
C TYR A 61 -7.09 -7.10 -22.72
N SER A 62 -7.47 -7.92 -23.71
CA SER A 62 -8.72 -8.70 -23.69
C SER A 62 -8.78 -9.72 -22.53
N TYR A 63 -7.63 -10.26 -22.10
CA TYR A 63 -7.61 -11.36 -21.11
C TYR A 63 -6.91 -11.02 -19.81
N HIS A 64 -6.30 -9.86 -19.69
CA HIS A 64 -5.54 -9.47 -18.52
C HIS A 64 -5.89 -8.04 -18.11
N LEU A 65 -6.25 -7.88 -16.85
CA LEU A 65 -6.48 -6.58 -16.23
C LEU A 65 -5.54 -6.44 -15.02
N THR A 66 -4.56 -5.56 -15.15
CA THR A 66 -3.72 -5.19 -14.02
C THR A 66 -4.51 -4.28 -13.10
N VAL A 67 -4.49 -4.60 -11.81
CA VAL A 67 -5.20 -3.85 -10.78
C VAL A 67 -4.24 -3.43 -9.67
N GLN A 68 -4.68 -2.50 -8.85
CA GLN A 68 -3.99 -2.19 -7.60
C GLN A 68 -4.03 -3.42 -6.67
N ASP A 69 -3.30 -3.36 -5.57
CA ASP A 69 -3.25 -4.41 -4.58
C ASP A 69 -4.65 -4.79 -4.08
N LEU A 70 -5.10 -5.99 -4.38
CA LEU A 70 -6.35 -6.58 -3.87
C LEU A 70 -6.05 -7.43 -2.66
N SER A 71 -6.63 -7.10 -1.51
CA SER A 71 -6.31 -7.78 -0.24
C SER A 71 -6.94 -9.17 -0.10
N SER A 72 -7.97 -9.48 -0.87
CA SER A 72 -8.70 -10.75 -0.76
C SER A 72 -9.32 -11.18 -2.09
N THR A 73 -9.86 -12.41 -2.09
CA THR A 73 -10.65 -12.97 -3.22
C THR A 73 -12.11 -12.51 -3.22
N SER A 74 -12.57 -11.86 -2.15
CA SER A 74 -13.94 -11.34 -2.05
C SER A 74 -14.07 -10.04 -2.81
N ILE A 75 -14.30 -10.14 -4.12
CA ILE A 75 -14.47 -8.99 -5.01
C ILE A 75 -15.75 -9.15 -5.82
N THR A 76 -16.30 -8.02 -6.28
CA THR A 76 -17.34 -7.99 -7.31
C THR A 76 -16.72 -7.38 -8.57
N LEU A 77 -16.66 -8.17 -9.63
CA LEU A 77 -16.17 -7.75 -10.94
C LEU A 77 -17.34 -7.61 -11.89
N GLN A 78 -17.47 -6.44 -12.50
CA GLN A 78 -18.54 -6.12 -13.45
C GLN A 78 -17.96 -5.49 -14.71
N THR A 79 -18.57 -5.76 -15.87
CA THR A 79 -18.21 -5.16 -17.15
C THR A 79 -19.37 -4.37 -17.72
N ASP A 80 -19.03 -3.28 -18.36
CA ASP A 80 -19.87 -2.47 -19.23
C ASP A 80 -19.59 -2.96 -20.67
N ASP A 81 -20.55 -3.66 -21.26
CA ASP A 81 -20.32 -4.37 -22.51
C ASP A 81 -20.58 -3.50 -23.75
N ASP A 82 -21.35 -2.40 -23.62
CA ASP A 82 -21.70 -1.49 -24.72
C ASP A 82 -21.09 -0.08 -24.61
N GLY A 83 -20.47 0.25 -23.49
CA GLY A 83 -19.73 1.50 -23.28
C GLY A 83 -20.59 2.68 -22.88
N ASP A 84 -21.79 2.44 -22.32
CA ASP A 84 -22.72 3.49 -21.89
C ASP A 84 -22.45 3.98 -20.44
N GLY A 85 -21.56 3.28 -19.70
CA GLY A 85 -21.20 3.57 -18.32
C GLY A 85 -22.02 2.83 -17.27
N THR A 86 -22.88 1.93 -17.71
CA THR A 86 -23.62 0.98 -16.87
C THR A 86 -22.86 -0.35 -16.84
N TYR A 87 -22.78 -1.02 -15.70
CA TYR A 87 -22.02 -2.26 -15.53
C TYR A 87 -22.99 -3.43 -15.37
N GLU A 88 -23.47 -3.99 -16.50
CA GLU A 88 -24.58 -4.96 -16.54
C GLU A 88 -24.11 -6.38 -16.20
N THR A 89 -22.92 -6.75 -16.65
CA THR A 89 -22.47 -8.13 -16.57
C THR A 89 -21.57 -8.34 -15.35
N THR A 90 -22.07 -9.16 -14.40
CA THR A 90 -21.25 -9.57 -13.23
C THR A 90 -20.55 -10.90 -13.54
N TRP A 91 -19.25 -10.95 -13.26
CA TRP A 91 -18.39 -12.10 -13.48
C TRP A 91 -18.18 -12.91 -12.20
N SER A 92 -18.08 -14.24 -12.36
CA SER A 92 -17.91 -15.19 -11.25
C SER A 92 -16.46 -15.67 -11.14
N LEU A 93 -15.92 -15.63 -9.92
CA LEU A 93 -14.57 -16.12 -9.61
C LEU A 93 -14.46 -17.63 -9.94
N ASN A 94 -13.33 -18.04 -10.51
CA ASN A 94 -13.01 -19.40 -10.97
C ASN A 94 -13.86 -19.94 -12.13
N THR A 95 -14.82 -19.17 -12.63
CA THR A 95 -15.61 -19.51 -13.82
C THR A 95 -15.28 -18.53 -14.95
N ASP A 96 -15.48 -17.26 -14.72
CA ASP A 96 -15.30 -16.19 -15.71
C ASP A 96 -13.93 -15.51 -15.57
N TYR A 97 -13.33 -15.54 -14.37
CA TYR A 97 -12.01 -15.00 -14.09
C TYR A 97 -11.27 -15.72 -12.97
N ILE A 98 -9.96 -15.55 -12.93
CA ILE A 98 -9.08 -15.95 -11.82
C ILE A 98 -8.23 -14.75 -11.37
N LEU A 99 -7.76 -14.82 -10.12
CA LEU A 99 -6.88 -13.80 -9.55
C LEU A 99 -5.42 -14.24 -9.61
N GLY A 100 -4.53 -13.32 -9.92
CA GLY A 100 -3.10 -13.54 -9.97
C GLY A 100 -2.34 -12.54 -9.08
N PRO A 101 -1.15 -12.92 -8.61
CA PRO A 101 -0.49 -14.23 -8.71
C PRO A 101 -1.28 -15.35 -8.02
N THR A 102 -1.34 -16.53 -8.61
CA THR A 102 -2.20 -17.65 -8.16
C THR A 102 -1.97 -18.04 -6.69
N ASN A 103 -0.74 -17.91 -6.20
CA ASN A 103 -0.36 -18.28 -4.83
C ASN A 103 -0.14 -17.04 -3.92
N ALA A 104 -0.71 -15.91 -4.25
CA ALA A 104 -0.54 -14.68 -3.47
C ALA A 104 -0.94 -14.85 -1.99
N SER A 105 -2.06 -15.55 -1.73
CA SER A 105 -2.53 -15.80 -0.37
C SER A 105 -1.56 -16.62 0.48
N LEU A 106 -0.84 -17.58 -0.10
CA LEU A 106 0.16 -18.38 0.63
C LEU A 106 1.38 -17.55 1.07
N GLN A 107 1.63 -16.44 0.39
CA GLN A 107 2.73 -15.53 0.68
C GLN A 107 2.26 -14.27 1.43
N SER A 108 1.02 -14.23 1.87
CA SER A 108 0.39 -13.04 2.49
C SER A 108 0.56 -11.77 1.63
N ARG A 109 0.54 -11.94 0.30
CA ARG A 109 0.66 -10.86 -0.69
C ARG A 109 -0.69 -10.55 -1.32
N PRO A 110 -0.90 -9.33 -1.80
CA PRO A 110 -2.11 -8.97 -2.53
C PRO A 110 -2.14 -9.61 -3.92
N TYR A 111 -3.33 -9.72 -4.49
CA TYR A 111 -3.50 -10.00 -5.90
C TYR A 111 -3.37 -8.70 -6.70
N THR A 112 -2.74 -8.76 -7.87
CA THR A 112 -2.46 -7.59 -8.70
C THR A 112 -2.90 -7.78 -10.16
N LEU A 113 -3.50 -8.92 -10.46
CA LEU A 113 -3.93 -9.29 -11.78
C LEU A 113 -5.29 -9.98 -11.72
N ILE A 114 -6.18 -9.61 -12.63
CA ILE A 114 -7.41 -10.35 -12.93
C ILE A 114 -7.26 -10.92 -14.34
N GLN A 115 -7.40 -12.22 -14.48
CA GLN A 115 -7.29 -12.91 -15.76
C GLN A 115 -8.64 -13.47 -16.16
N ALA A 116 -9.12 -13.11 -17.33
CA ALA A 116 -10.36 -13.63 -17.90
C ALA A 116 -10.19 -15.12 -18.28
N THR A 117 -11.21 -15.92 -18.02
CA THR A 117 -11.30 -17.35 -18.31
C THR A 117 -12.69 -17.67 -18.87
N GLY A 118 -13.00 -18.94 -19.10
CA GLY A 118 -14.35 -19.37 -19.50
C GLY A 118 -14.87 -18.76 -20.80
N GLY A 119 -13.96 -18.34 -21.69
CA GLY A 119 -14.35 -17.66 -22.94
C GLY A 119 -14.74 -16.19 -22.80
N LYS A 120 -14.58 -15.63 -21.60
CA LYS A 120 -14.77 -14.19 -21.34
C LYS A 120 -13.60 -13.37 -21.83
N SER A 121 -13.87 -12.11 -22.16
CA SER A 121 -12.87 -11.10 -22.50
C SER A 121 -13.27 -9.75 -21.95
N PHE A 122 -12.29 -8.97 -21.50
CA PHE A 122 -12.53 -7.60 -21.04
C PHE A 122 -12.88 -6.69 -22.23
N PRO A 123 -13.83 -5.76 -22.07
CA PRO A 123 -14.12 -4.76 -23.08
C PRO A 123 -12.92 -3.81 -23.27
N LEU A 124 -12.53 -3.59 -24.52
CA LEU A 124 -11.40 -2.72 -24.90
C LEU A 124 -11.91 -1.36 -25.37
N PHE A 125 -12.25 -0.51 -24.42
CA PHE A 125 -12.60 0.88 -24.72
C PHE A 125 -11.38 1.78 -24.52
N SER A 126 -11.25 2.75 -25.45
CA SER A 126 -10.21 3.78 -25.36
C SER A 126 -10.85 5.14 -25.08
N PRO A 127 -10.19 6.04 -24.36
CA PRO A 127 -10.70 7.41 -24.24
C PRO A 127 -11.02 8.04 -25.59
N PRO A 128 -12.14 8.78 -25.75
CA PRO A 128 -12.97 9.37 -24.68
C PRO A 128 -14.08 8.47 -24.10
N ASN A 129 -14.11 7.19 -24.43
CA ASN A 129 -15.12 6.27 -23.87
C ASN A 129 -14.93 6.07 -22.37
N LEU A 130 -15.99 5.60 -21.71
CA LEU A 130 -15.97 5.32 -20.28
C LEU A 130 -15.14 4.06 -19.96
N PRO A 131 -14.61 3.90 -18.73
CA PRO A 131 -13.96 2.68 -18.31
C PRO A 131 -14.90 1.49 -18.36
N GLY A 132 -14.53 0.41 -19.07
CA GLY A 132 -15.40 -0.75 -19.28
C GLY A 132 -15.43 -1.78 -18.17
N VAL A 133 -14.64 -1.60 -17.09
CA VAL A 133 -14.58 -2.56 -15.99
C VAL A 133 -14.72 -1.85 -14.65
N GLN A 134 -15.56 -2.39 -13.78
CA GLN A 134 -15.69 -1.96 -12.39
C GLN A 134 -15.34 -3.11 -11.46
N VAL A 135 -14.44 -2.85 -10.51
CA VAL A 135 -14.04 -3.80 -9.47
C VAL A 135 -14.35 -3.20 -8.11
N THR A 136 -15.25 -3.84 -7.37
CA THR A 136 -15.54 -3.50 -5.98
C THR A 136 -14.83 -4.46 -5.07
N ALA A 137 -13.91 -3.96 -4.26
CA ALA A 137 -13.03 -4.78 -3.44
C ALA A 137 -12.50 -4.01 -2.22
N VAL A 138 -11.88 -4.76 -1.30
CA VAL A 138 -10.97 -4.21 -0.29
C VAL A 138 -9.58 -4.12 -0.90
N TRP A 139 -9.05 -2.92 -1.01
CA TRP A 139 -7.76 -2.64 -1.63
C TRP A 139 -6.66 -2.56 -0.58
N GLY A 140 -5.44 -2.84 -0.98
CA GLY A 140 -4.25 -2.84 -0.14
C GLY A 140 -3.73 -4.25 0.16
N TRP A 141 -2.91 -4.36 1.18
CA TRP A 141 -2.31 -5.62 1.58
C TRP A 141 -3.20 -6.36 2.61
N PRO A 142 -3.20 -7.70 2.62
CA PRO A 142 -3.95 -8.49 3.62
C PRO A 142 -3.52 -8.17 5.06
N SER A 143 -2.22 -7.91 5.24
CA SER A 143 -1.61 -7.45 6.50
C SER A 143 -0.34 -6.66 6.20
N VAL A 144 0.05 -5.78 7.12
CA VAL A 144 1.32 -5.04 7.00
C VAL A 144 2.47 -6.04 7.14
N PRO A 145 3.38 -6.16 6.14
CA PRO A 145 4.56 -7.03 6.25
C PRO A 145 5.48 -6.62 7.41
N ASP A 146 6.20 -7.57 7.99
CA ASP A 146 7.09 -7.30 9.12
C ASP A 146 8.23 -6.34 8.75
N ASP A 147 8.81 -6.47 7.55
CA ASP A 147 9.83 -5.54 7.04
C ASP A 147 9.31 -4.11 6.95
N VAL A 148 8.06 -3.92 6.50
CA VAL A 148 7.41 -2.62 6.40
C VAL A 148 7.14 -2.04 7.80
N ARG A 149 6.75 -2.91 8.75
CA ARG A 149 6.54 -2.52 10.15
C ARG A 149 7.84 -2.08 10.79
N GLU A 150 8.93 -2.85 10.61
CA GLU A 150 10.25 -2.49 11.12
C GLU A 150 10.76 -1.18 10.51
N ALA A 151 10.66 -1.02 9.20
CA ALA A 151 11.00 0.22 8.51
C ALA A 151 10.21 1.42 9.08
N CYS A 152 8.92 1.23 9.37
CA CYS A 152 8.09 2.26 9.99
C CYS A 152 8.58 2.63 11.40
N ILE A 153 8.93 1.65 12.23
CA ILE A 153 9.47 1.89 13.57
C ILE A 153 10.77 2.69 13.49
N LEU A 154 11.72 2.28 12.65
CA LEU A 154 12.99 2.97 12.46
C LEU A 154 12.81 4.43 12.00
N LEU A 155 11.93 4.66 11.01
CA LEU A 155 11.61 6.00 10.51
C LEU A 155 10.90 6.86 11.55
N SER A 156 10.02 6.26 12.37
CA SER A 156 9.29 6.94 13.44
C SER A 156 10.24 7.44 14.53
N ILE A 157 11.17 6.59 14.98
CA ILE A 157 12.20 6.95 15.96
C ILE A 157 13.05 8.11 15.44
N ARG A 158 13.44 8.08 14.19
CA ARG A 158 14.20 9.17 13.57
C ARG A 158 13.38 10.45 13.43
N GLY A 159 12.11 10.34 13.05
CA GLY A 159 11.17 11.45 13.01
C GLY A 159 11.07 12.13 14.39
N PHE A 160 10.87 11.33 15.42
CA PHE A 160 10.78 11.78 16.79
C PHE A 160 12.08 12.46 17.29
N ALA A 161 13.24 11.85 17.01
CA ALA A 161 14.53 12.43 17.38
C ALA A 161 14.76 13.80 16.72
N ARG A 162 14.26 14.03 15.50
CA ARG A 162 14.35 15.33 14.82
C ARG A 162 13.52 16.44 15.46
N TYR A 163 12.41 16.12 16.12
CA TYR A 163 11.64 17.12 16.87
C TYR A 163 12.44 17.70 18.03
N ASN A 164 13.31 16.89 18.65
CA ASN A 164 14.18 17.31 19.73
C ASN A 164 15.50 17.95 19.26
N ALA A 165 15.85 17.79 17.98
CA ALA A 165 17.06 18.31 17.35
C ALA A 165 16.72 19.14 16.10
N ALA A 166 16.19 20.34 16.29
CA ALA A 166 15.63 21.19 15.23
C ALA A 166 16.60 21.50 14.07
N LEU A 167 17.91 21.36 14.26
CA LEU A 167 18.94 21.60 13.23
C LEU A 167 19.59 20.31 12.71
N GLY A 168 19.10 19.13 13.10
CA GLY A 168 19.63 17.85 12.58
C GLY A 168 21.06 17.51 13.02
N VAL A 169 21.61 18.26 13.97
CA VAL A 169 22.95 18.05 14.51
C VAL A 169 22.80 17.74 15.99
N VAL A 170 23.04 16.49 16.38
CA VAL A 170 23.30 16.14 17.78
C VAL A 170 24.79 16.36 17.99
N GLY A 171 25.14 17.53 18.49
CA GLY A 171 26.53 17.87 18.78
C GLY A 171 27.01 17.19 20.06
N PHE A 172 27.90 16.23 19.96
CA PHE A 172 28.86 15.88 20.99
C PHE A 172 30.27 16.08 20.42
N GLY A 173 30.85 17.25 20.66
CA GLY A 173 32.23 17.58 20.28
C GLY A 173 32.45 17.64 18.75
N ASP A 174 33.67 17.48 18.31
CA ASP A 174 34.14 17.61 16.91
C ASP A 174 33.63 16.54 15.93
N MET A 175 32.72 15.66 16.32
CA MET A 175 32.09 14.66 15.46
C MET A 175 30.63 15.03 15.18
N ALA A 176 30.39 15.85 14.17
CA ALA A 176 29.06 16.07 13.62
C ALA A 176 28.61 14.83 12.84
N LEU A 177 27.74 14.02 13.42
CA LEU A 177 27.07 12.90 12.72
C LEU A 177 26.01 13.51 11.80
N GLN A 178 26.35 13.57 10.52
CA GLN A 178 25.41 13.99 9.47
C GLN A 178 24.36 12.90 9.29
N VAL A 179 23.14 13.13 9.75
CA VAL A 179 22.01 12.21 9.53
C VAL A 179 21.67 12.22 8.03
N ARG A 180 22.07 11.19 7.30
CA ARG A 180 21.75 11.02 5.89
C ARG A 180 20.22 11.02 5.69
N SER A 181 19.77 11.57 4.58
CA SER A 181 18.33 11.70 4.24
C SER A 181 17.64 10.36 3.99
N VAL A 182 18.38 9.31 3.65
CA VAL A 182 17.87 7.95 3.42
C VAL A 182 18.74 6.96 4.19
N ASP A 183 18.09 6.16 5.03
CA ASP A 183 18.73 5.06 5.75
C ASP A 183 18.91 3.88 4.81
N PRO A 184 20.14 3.35 4.61
CA PRO A 184 20.34 2.14 3.83
C PRO A 184 19.51 0.97 4.32
N ASP A 185 19.43 0.75 5.64
CA ASP A 185 18.71 -0.37 6.24
C ASP A 185 17.20 -0.29 5.94
N VAL A 186 16.60 0.89 6.09
CA VAL A 186 15.20 1.12 5.73
C VAL A 186 14.96 0.92 4.24
N ARG A 187 15.91 1.36 3.41
CA ARG A 187 15.84 1.16 1.96
C ARG A 187 15.86 -0.32 1.59
N ASP A 188 16.75 -1.10 2.19
CA ASP A 188 16.89 -2.53 1.92
C ASP A 188 15.64 -3.30 2.36
N LEU A 189 15.03 -2.97 3.51
CA LEU A 189 13.75 -3.52 3.96
C LEU A 189 12.60 -3.23 2.97
N LEU A 190 12.55 -2.04 2.39
CA LEU A 190 11.44 -1.60 1.55
C LEU A 190 11.62 -1.91 0.06
N GLN A 191 12.84 -2.20 -0.39
CA GLN A 191 13.14 -2.44 -1.81
C GLN A 191 12.31 -3.55 -2.45
N PRO A 192 12.05 -4.70 -1.79
CA PRO A 192 11.23 -5.79 -2.36
C PRO A 192 9.77 -5.41 -2.61
N TYR A 193 9.29 -4.35 -1.96
CA TYR A 193 7.89 -3.91 -2.01
C TYR A 193 7.65 -2.76 -2.99
N ARG A 194 8.72 -2.22 -3.56
CA ARG A 194 8.63 -1.04 -4.42
C ARG A 194 8.06 -1.38 -5.79
N ILE A 195 7.00 -0.66 -6.18
CA ILE A 195 6.53 -0.65 -7.57
C ILE A 195 7.34 0.43 -8.31
N LEU A 196 8.10 0.01 -9.32
CA LEU A 196 8.73 0.95 -10.23
C LEU A 196 7.61 1.53 -11.10
N GLY A 197 7.26 2.79 -10.87
CA GLY A 197 6.34 3.51 -11.75
C GLY A 197 6.94 3.54 -13.16
N LEU A 198 6.16 3.15 -14.15
CA LEU A 198 6.46 3.51 -15.52
C LEU A 198 6.28 5.03 -15.60
N ALA A 199 7.37 5.75 -15.79
CA ALA A 199 7.38 7.19 -16.04
C ALA A 199 6.79 7.47 -17.43
#